data_ebe902ee7b4e6638de2cded9e168acf0
#
_entry.id   ebe902ee7b4e6638de2cded9e168acf0
#
_cell.length_a   1.000
_cell.length_b   1.000
_cell.length_c   1.000
_cell.angle_alpha   90.00
_cell.angle_beta   90.00
_cell.angle_gamma   90.00
#
_symmetry.space_group_name_H-M   'P 1'
#
loop_
_entity.id
_entity.type
_entity.pdbx_description
1 polymer ?
#
loop_
_entity_poly.entity_id
_entity_poly.type
_entity_poly.pdbx_seq_one_letter_code
_entity_poly.pdbx_strand_id
1 'polypeptide(L)'
;MSAVEVGGAWTERPSILAAPALEASAEKRSLLILKWFLLSLKRQFYIGGGEALKKPLNPFLGELFIADYTDGDATAHLVTEQVSHHPPITAAYMWDEAHGIHGSGYFRVEMVFNSGFGSGAASGLGIDLRQYGHALIHIDRFDEDYLIPAAQARVKGFLSGQLYPELIGTSHIVSSSGFISEIQFSPPAKSGGWLKWPRFGGGKDQRNLFKAVLYRRDDPKRTPLYVIAGQWSGAFTITHCESGRVIETVELSAGTPAVPAETLPVEEMDPLETRRAWKPVIEAIRKGDMADTSRQKARLEDAQREKRTVEERTGAKWEPLFFQKLEGKYELFERLGSATSWPLEQELTDGVWVVDEQKVQKMKRSFRPDSILVE
;
A
#
# COMPACT_ATOMS: atom_id res chain seq x y z
N MET A 1 4.00 -2.68 15.06
CA MET A 1 3.43 -2.98 13.73
C MET A 1 4.56 -3.41 12.82
N SER A 2 4.43 -4.56 12.17
CA SER A 2 5.33 -5.05 11.12
C SER A 2 4.92 -4.47 9.75
N ALA A 3 5.82 -4.52 8.77
CA ALA A 3 5.52 -4.01 7.43
C ALA A 3 4.39 -4.80 6.73
N VAL A 4 4.19 -6.08 7.05
CA VAL A 4 3.05 -6.88 6.53
C VAL A 4 1.68 -6.33 6.94
N GLU A 5 1.57 -5.65 8.09
CA GLU A 5 0.33 -5.03 8.54
C GLU A 5 -0.02 -3.73 7.76
N VAL A 6 0.92 -3.19 6.97
CA VAL A 6 0.67 -1.96 6.18
C VAL A 6 -0.38 -2.20 5.10
N GLY A 7 -0.50 -3.42 4.61
CA GLY A 7 -1.57 -3.82 3.68
C GLY A 7 -2.99 -3.52 4.18
N GLY A 8 -3.19 -3.45 5.51
CA GLY A 8 -4.46 -3.05 6.13
C GLY A 8 -4.94 -1.64 5.74
N ALA A 9 -4.07 -0.79 5.22
CA ALA A 9 -4.45 0.52 4.70
C ALA A 9 -5.46 0.44 3.54
N TRP A 10 -5.48 -0.68 2.81
CA TRP A 10 -6.37 -0.90 1.68
C TRP A 10 -7.77 -1.37 2.10
N THR A 11 -7.87 -1.98 3.28
CA THR A 11 -9.09 -2.63 3.77
C THR A 11 -9.74 -1.93 4.97
N GLU A 12 -9.04 -1.02 5.63
CA GLU A 12 -9.53 -0.32 6.84
C GLU A 12 -10.76 0.58 6.62
N ARG A 13 -11.26 0.70 5.38
CA ARG A 13 -12.49 1.40 4.98
C ARG A 13 -13.29 0.53 4.02
N PRO A 14 -13.91 -0.56 4.52
CA PRO A 14 -14.56 -1.56 3.67
C PRO A 14 -15.66 -0.96 2.80
N SER A 15 -16.50 -0.06 3.33
CA SER A 15 -17.56 0.60 2.56
C SER A 15 -17.03 1.45 1.39
N ILE A 16 -15.83 2.04 1.54
CA ILE A 16 -15.17 2.79 0.46
C ILE A 16 -14.58 1.84 -0.59
N LEU A 17 -14.05 0.69 -0.16
CA LEU A 17 -13.56 -0.34 -1.08
C LEU A 17 -14.72 -0.96 -1.88
N ALA A 18 -15.85 -1.23 -1.25
CA ALA A 18 -17.03 -1.82 -1.88
C ALA A 18 -17.78 -0.87 -2.84
N ALA A 19 -17.72 0.45 -2.59
CA ALA A 19 -18.50 1.45 -3.33
C ALA A 19 -18.35 1.38 -4.87
N PRO A 20 -17.18 1.13 -5.47
CA PRO A 20 -17.04 0.97 -6.92
C PRO A 20 -17.88 -0.16 -7.49
N ALA A 21 -18.03 -1.28 -6.78
CA ALA A 21 -18.80 -2.43 -7.26
C ALA A 21 -20.31 -2.16 -7.34
N LEU A 22 -20.81 -1.15 -6.62
CA LEU A 22 -22.20 -0.73 -6.59
C LEU A 22 -22.53 0.36 -7.64
N GLU A 23 -21.51 1.03 -8.19
CA GLU A 23 -21.69 2.16 -9.12
C GLU A 23 -21.79 1.68 -10.58
N ALA A 24 -22.85 2.04 -11.27
CA ALA A 24 -23.10 1.62 -12.66
C ALA A 24 -22.22 2.33 -13.71
N SER A 25 -21.80 3.57 -13.43
CA SER A 25 -21.00 4.37 -14.37
C SER A 25 -19.52 4.04 -14.24
N ALA A 26 -18.87 3.59 -15.33
CA ALA A 26 -17.43 3.33 -15.36
C ALA A 26 -16.58 4.56 -15.00
N GLU A 27 -17.03 5.75 -15.42
CA GLU A 27 -16.39 7.02 -15.04
C GLU A 27 -16.41 7.24 -13.54
N LYS A 28 -17.57 7.05 -12.91
CA LYS A 28 -17.71 7.21 -11.46
C LYS A 28 -17.01 6.09 -10.67
N ARG A 29 -17.02 4.83 -11.19
CA ARG A 29 -16.22 3.75 -10.60
C ARG A 29 -14.74 4.13 -10.55
N SER A 30 -14.19 4.65 -11.66
CA SER A 30 -12.80 5.11 -11.71
C SER A 30 -12.51 6.24 -10.73
N LEU A 31 -13.49 7.16 -10.52
CA LEU A 31 -13.38 8.19 -9.49
C LEU A 31 -13.38 7.60 -8.07
N LEU A 32 -14.21 6.61 -7.81
CA LEU A 32 -14.29 5.93 -6.50
C LEU A 32 -13.02 5.13 -6.20
N ILE A 33 -12.43 4.45 -7.18
CA ILE A 33 -11.12 3.78 -7.03
C ILE A 33 -10.02 4.80 -6.74
N LEU A 34 -9.99 5.95 -7.43
CA LEU A 34 -9.05 7.02 -7.12
C LEU A 34 -9.24 7.54 -5.69
N LYS A 35 -10.49 7.76 -5.25
CA LYS A 35 -10.80 8.18 -3.88
C LYS A 35 -10.32 7.15 -2.85
N TRP A 36 -10.60 5.87 -3.06
CA TRP A 36 -10.12 4.78 -2.21
C TRP A 36 -8.59 4.78 -2.09
N PHE A 37 -7.88 4.88 -3.22
CA PHE A 37 -6.41 4.95 -3.23
C PHE A 37 -5.90 6.14 -2.42
N LEU A 38 -6.45 7.35 -2.62
CA LEU A 38 -6.04 8.55 -1.89
C LEU A 38 -6.29 8.44 -0.38
N LEU A 39 -7.40 7.82 0.03
CA LEU A 39 -7.73 7.60 1.45
C LEU A 39 -6.80 6.58 2.13
N SER A 40 -6.24 5.63 1.39
CA SER A 40 -5.32 4.63 1.92
C SER A 40 -3.91 5.18 2.21
N LEU A 41 -3.50 6.27 1.54
CA LEU A 41 -2.13 6.79 1.59
C LEU A 41 -1.69 7.20 3.00
N LYS A 42 -2.56 7.86 3.77
CA LYS A 42 -2.19 8.31 5.12
C LYS A 42 -1.73 7.14 6.00
N ARG A 43 -2.45 6.03 5.98
CA ARG A 43 -2.12 4.85 6.79
C ARG A 43 -0.86 4.15 6.32
N GLN A 44 -0.60 4.13 5.02
CA GLN A 44 0.60 3.53 4.44
C GLN A 44 1.88 4.26 4.88
N PHE A 45 1.85 5.58 4.97
CA PHE A 45 3.04 6.39 5.23
C PHE A 45 3.14 6.92 6.66
N TYR A 46 2.02 7.14 7.36
CA TYR A 46 1.98 7.45 8.80
C TYR A 46 1.59 6.20 9.59
N ILE A 47 2.50 5.25 9.65
CA ILE A 47 2.30 3.94 10.27
C ILE A 47 1.90 4.09 11.74
N GLY A 48 0.80 3.42 12.13
CA GLY A 48 0.25 3.52 13.48
C GLY A 48 -0.74 4.66 13.70
N GLY A 49 -1.15 5.38 12.63
CA GLY A 49 -2.25 6.36 12.67
C GLY A 49 -1.93 7.69 13.35
N GLY A 50 -0.67 7.91 13.77
CA GLY A 50 -0.22 9.16 14.35
C GLY A 50 0.32 10.15 13.30
N GLU A 51 0.76 11.33 13.75
CA GLU A 51 1.40 12.34 12.90
C GLU A 51 2.93 12.18 12.82
N ALA A 52 3.50 11.33 13.67
CA ALA A 52 4.93 11.06 13.68
C ALA A 52 5.28 9.89 12.74
N LEU A 53 6.35 10.09 11.98
CA LEU A 53 6.93 9.02 11.17
C LEU A 53 7.45 7.90 12.09
N LYS A 54 6.97 6.68 11.87
CA LYS A 54 7.43 5.48 12.56
C LYS A 54 7.97 4.47 11.55
N LYS A 55 9.11 3.88 11.85
CA LYS A 55 9.63 2.77 11.05
C LYS A 55 8.92 1.48 11.50
N PRO A 56 8.34 0.70 10.57
CA PRO A 56 7.79 -0.60 10.90
C PRO A 56 8.88 -1.59 11.27
N LEU A 57 8.51 -2.66 11.94
CA LEU A 57 9.38 -3.83 12.09
C LEU A 57 9.63 -4.44 10.72
N ASN A 58 10.87 -4.89 10.51
CA ASN A 58 11.24 -5.60 9.28
C ASN A 58 10.69 -7.03 9.34
N PRO A 59 9.80 -7.43 8.44
CA PRO A 59 9.18 -8.74 8.52
C PRO A 59 10.16 -9.86 8.21
N PHE A 60 9.96 -11.01 8.83
CA PHE A 60 10.69 -12.22 8.50
C PHE A 60 10.06 -12.95 7.31
N LEU A 61 10.81 -13.83 6.66
CA LEU A 61 10.34 -14.60 5.52
C LEU A 61 9.19 -15.53 5.91
N GLY A 62 8.04 -15.39 5.23
CA GLY A 62 6.81 -16.13 5.51
C GLY A 62 5.99 -15.54 6.66
N GLU A 63 6.32 -14.32 7.14
CA GLU A 63 5.48 -13.61 8.10
C GLU A 63 4.12 -13.29 7.48
N LEU A 64 3.06 -13.53 8.24
CA LEU A 64 1.67 -13.36 7.81
C LEU A 64 0.96 -12.26 8.60
N PHE A 65 0.04 -11.59 7.92
CA PHE A 65 -1.01 -10.83 8.59
C PHE A 65 -2.35 -11.17 7.94
N ILE A 66 -3.29 -11.64 8.76
CA ILE A 66 -4.62 -12.06 8.34
C ILE A 66 -5.61 -11.31 9.21
N ALA A 67 -6.52 -10.57 8.57
CA ALA A 67 -7.48 -9.73 9.27
C ALA A 67 -8.73 -9.50 8.43
N ASP A 68 -9.83 -9.22 9.13
CA ASP A 68 -11.08 -8.75 8.56
C ASP A 68 -11.32 -7.32 9.00
N TYR A 69 -12.10 -6.58 8.22
CA TYR A 69 -12.50 -5.22 8.49
C TYR A 69 -13.97 -5.07 8.11
N THR A 70 -14.82 -4.71 9.07
CA THR A 70 -16.27 -4.65 8.85
C THR A 70 -16.80 -3.24 9.08
N ASP A 71 -17.59 -2.74 8.12
CA ASP A 71 -18.27 -1.45 8.19
C ASP A 71 -19.64 -1.58 7.50
N GLY A 72 -20.70 -1.64 8.30
CA GLY A 72 -22.06 -1.88 7.80
C GLY A 72 -22.21 -3.26 7.18
N ASP A 73 -22.56 -3.31 5.91
CA ASP A 73 -22.73 -4.52 5.09
C ASP A 73 -21.46 -4.92 4.31
N ALA A 74 -20.42 -4.09 4.36
CA ALA A 74 -19.15 -4.36 3.70
C ALA A 74 -18.16 -5.04 4.67
N THR A 75 -17.57 -6.15 4.23
CA THR A 75 -16.51 -6.84 4.95
C THR A 75 -15.33 -7.08 4.01
N ALA A 76 -14.24 -6.38 4.27
CA ALA A 76 -13.00 -6.55 3.53
C ALA A 76 -12.08 -7.52 4.27
N HIS A 77 -11.78 -8.64 3.64
CA HIS A 77 -10.81 -9.63 4.10
C HIS A 77 -9.42 -9.27 3.60
N LEU A 78 -8.40 -9.59 4.37
CA LEU A 78 -7.01 -9.33 4.00
C LEU A 78 -6.10 -10.48 4.41
N VAL A 79 -5.26 -10.89 3.46
CA VAL A 79 -4.10 -11.77 3.71
C VAL A 79 -2.86 -11.08 3.15
N THR A 80 -1.83 -10.94 3.96
CA THR A 80 -0.51 -10.48 3.51
C THR A 80 0.56 -11.49 3.92
N GLU A 81 1.57 -11.66 3.08
CA GLU A 81 2.69 -12.56 3.31
C GLU A 81 4.01 -11.91 2.90
N GLN A 82 5.05 -12.06 3.73
CA GLN A 82 6.39 -11.71 3.33
C GLN A 82 6.97 -12.79 2.43
N VAL A 83 6.85 -12.60 1.11
CA VAL A 83 7.17 -13.61 0.10
C VAL A 83 8.64 -13.65 -0.31
N SER A 84 9.42 -12.61 0.03
CA SER A 84 10.87 -12.55 -0.13
C SER A 84 11.48 -11.72 0.99
N HIS A 85 12.71 -12.06 1.40
CA HIS A 85 13.43 -11.31 2.42
C HIS A 85 14.61 -10.52 1.85
N HIS A 86 15.19 -10.99 0.75
CA HIS A 86 16.25 -10.34 0.00
C HIS A 86 15.98 -10.43 -1.51
N PRO A 87 15.43 -9.39 -2.13
CA PRO A 87 14.94 -8.13 -1.56
C PRO A 87 13.67 -8.33 -0.70
N PRO A 88 13.38 -7.44 0.27
CA PRO A 88 12.19 -7.57 1.09
C PRO A 88 10.93 -7.24 0.27
N ILE A 89 10.06 -8.24 0.08
CA ILE A 89 8.81 -8.12 -0.70
C ILE A 89 7.65 -8.64 0.13
N THR A 90 6.64 -7.81 0.28
CA THR A 90 5.35 -8.19 0.87
C THR A 90 4.31 -8.29 -0.24
N ALA A 91 3.63 -9.42 -0.33
CA ALA A 91 2.45 -9.61 -1.19
C ALA A 91 1.17 -9.50 -0.35
N ALA A 92 0.10 -9.02 -0.97
CA ALA A 92 -1.19 -8.80 -0.33
C ALA A 92 -2.33 -9.22 -1.25
N TYR A 93 -3.35 -9.82 -0.66
CA TYR A 93 -4.63 -10.10 -1.30
C TYR A 93 -5.76 -9.63 -0.39
N MET A 94 -6.71 -8.89 -0.98
CA MET A 94 -7.91 -8.40 -0.30
C MET A 94 -9.15 -8.74 -1.12
N TRP A 95 -10.28 -8.99 -0.44
CA TRP A 95 -11.54 -9.24 -1.15
C TRP A 95 -12.74 -8.89 -0.26
N ASP A 96 -13.83 -8.55 -0.92
CA ASP A 96 -15.17 -8.48 -0.35
C ASP A 96 -16.08 -9.32 -1.25
N GLU A 97 -16.40 -10.53 -0.79
CA GLU A 97 -17.18 -11.51 -1.55
C GLU A 97 -18.61 -11.02 -1.80
N ALA A 98 -19.20 -10.34 -0.81
CA ALA A 98 -20.57 -9.85 -0.91
C ALA A 98 -20.75 -8.80 -2.01
N HIS A 99 -19.71 -8.02 -2.28
CA HIS A 99 -19.72 -6.96 -3.30
C HIS A 99 -19.00 -7.36 -4.59
N GLY A 100 -18.34 -8.52 -4.63
CA GLY A 100 -17.62 -8.99 -5.81
C GLY A 100 -16.49 -8.02 -6.22
N ILE A 101 -15.68 -7.62 -5.24
CA ILE A 101 -14.46 -6.83 -5.47
C ILE A 101 -13.28 -7.49 -4.79
N HIS A 102 -12.20 -7.65 -5.52
CA HIS A 102 -10.98 -8.20 -4.99
C HIS A 102 -9.74 -7.50 -5.55
N GLY A 103 -8.63 -7.60 -4.84
CA GLY A 103 -7.39 -7.00 -5.29
C GLY A 103 -6.18 -7.75 -4.78
N SER A 104 -5.17 -7.87 -5.64
CA SER A 104 -3.90 -8.49 -5.28
C SER A 104 -2.75 -7.60 -5.73
N GLY A 105 -1.65 -7.62 -4.96
CA GLY A 105 -0.47 -6.84 -5.29
C GLY A 105 0.73 -7.24 -4.46
N TYR A 106 1.89 -6.68 -4.82
CA TYR A 106 3.13 -6.91 -4.09
C TYR A 106 4.00 -5.67 -4.15
N PHE A 107 4.74 -5.43 -3.07
CA PHE A 107 5.56 -4.23 -2.93
C PHE A 107 6.90 -4.54 -2.28
N ARG A 108 7.95 -3.91 -2.83
CA ARG A 108 9.27 -3.78 -2.24
C ARG A 108 9.50 -2.33 -1.86
N VAL A 109 9.99 -2.08 -0.66
CA VAL A 109 10.41 -0.75 -0.23
C VAL A 109 11.93 -0.72 -0.09
N GLU A 110 12.57 0.21 -0.79
CA GLU A 110 14.00 0.49 -0.70
C GLU A 110 14.23 1.87 -0.09
N MET A 111 15.13 1.96 0.89
CA MET A 111 15.52 3.23 1.52
C MET A 111 16.85 3.70 0.95
N VAL A 112 16.85 4.88 0.32
CA VAL A 112 18.06 5.49 -0.24
C VAL A 112 18.38 6.79 0.49
N PHE A 113 19.55 6.85 1.12
CA PHE A 113 20.00 8.06 1.81
C PHE A 113 20.59 9.04 0.79
N ASN A 114 20.05 10.27 0.78
CA ASN A 114 20.54 11.37 -0.04
C ASN A 114 21.33 12.34 0.84
N SER A 115 22.62 12.51 0.54
CA SER A 115 23.53 13.38 1.31
C SER A 115 23.41 14.87 0.98
N GLY A 116 22.54 15.25 0.05
CA GLY A 116 22.42 16.64 -0.40
C GLY A 116 23.55 17.17 -1.28
N PHE A 117 24.59 16.37 -1.53
CA PHE A 117 25.73 16.71 -2.39
C PHE A 117 25.53 16.06 -3.78
N GLY A 118 24.87 16.74 -4.69
CA GLY A 118 24.68 16.29 -6.07
C GLY A 118 24.07 17.39 -6.92
N SER A 119 24.44 17.45 -8.18
CA SER A 119 24.09 18.49 -9.16
C SER A 119 22.61 18.47 -9.59
N GLY A 120 21.72 18.74 -8.64
CA GLY A 120 20.30 18.91 -8.89
C GLY A 120 19.66 19.66 -7.72
N ALA A 121 19.29 20.90 -7.94
CA ALA A 121 18.87 21.88 -6.93
C ALA A 121 17.58 21.55 -6.13
N ALA A 122 17.19 20.30 -5.99
CA ALA A 122 16.04 19.84 -5.19
C ALA A 122 16.39 18.77 -4.16
N SER A 123 17.61 18.29 -4.08
CA SER A 123 18.04 17.22 -3.17
C SER A 123 18.64 17.80 -1.88
N GLY A 124 17.78 18.26 -0.97
CA GLY A 124 18.19 18.45 0.43
C GLY A 124 18.47 17.09 1.10
N LEU A 125 19.17 17.11 2.24
CA LEU A 125 19.35 15.94 3.10
C LEU A 125 18.01 15.23 3.30
N GLY A 126 17.94 13.96 2.97
CA GLY A 126 16.69 13.19 3.04
C GLY A 126 16.87 11.70 2.86
N ILE A 127 15.79 10.96 3.07
CA ILE A 127 15.69 9.52 2.79
C ILE A 127 14.59 9.35 1.75
N ASP A 128 14.95 8.83 0.58
CA ASP A 128 13.98 8.42 -0.42
C ASP A 128 13.47 7.02 -0.09
N LEU A 129 12.16 6.86 -0.06
CA LEU A 129 11.46 5.59 0.03
C LEU A 129 10.99 5.24 -1.38
N ARG A 130 11.79 4.44 -2.06
CA ARG A 130 11.46 3.92 -3.39
C ARG A 130 10.59 2.69 -3.22
N GLN A 131 9.42 2.72 -3.84
CA GLN A 131 8.52 1.58 -3.85
C GLN A 131 8.45 0.99 -5.25
N TYR A 132 8.61 -0.32 -5.34
CA TYR A 132 8.49 -1.10 -6.58
C TYR A 132 7.36 -2.10 -6.42
N GLY A 133 6.76 -2.48 -7.54
CA GLY A 133 5.59 -3.35 -7.58
C GLY A 133 4.32 -2.57 -7.92
N HIS A 134 3.21 -3.27 -7.86
CA HIS A 134 1.89 -2.72 -8.18
C HIS A 134 0.81 -3.58 -7.54
N ALA A 135 -0.44 -3.11 -7.62
CA ALA A 135 -1.61 -3.93 -7.35
C ALA A 135 -2.58 -3.89 -8.53
N LEU A 136 -3.41 -4.91 -8.62
CA LEU A 136 -4.56 -4.99 -9.49
C LEU A 136 -5.81 -5.16 -8.65
N ILE A 137 -6.86 -4.40 -8.97
CA ILE A 137 -8.20 -4.56 -8.40
C ILE A 137 -9.11 -5.02 -9.53
N HIS A 138 -9.96 -6.00 -9.24
CA HIS A 138 -11.00 -6.49 -10.13
C HIS A 138 -12.38 -6.30 -9.51
N ILE A 139 -13.36 -5.96 -10.37
CA ILE A 139 -14.77 -5.84 -9.99
C ILE A 139 -15.57 -6.81 -10.83
N ASP A 140 -16.01 -7.90 -10.22
CA ASP A 140 -16.65 -9.04 -10.88
C ASP A 140 -17.85 -8.64 -11.75
N ARG A 141 -18.74 -7.81 -11.19
CA ARG A 141 -19.98 -7.39 -11.85
C ARG A 141 -19.77 -6.75 -13.22
N PHE A 142 -18.61 -6.11 -13.41
CA PHE A 142 -18.32 -5.34 -14.63
C PHE A 142 -17.18 -5.91 -15.45
N ASP A 143 -16.55 -6.99 -14.98
CA ASP A 143 -15.31 -7.55 -15.54
C ASP A 143 -14.27 -6.43 -15.77
N GLU A 144 -14.07 -5.62 -14.75
CA GLU A 144 -13.29 -4.39 -14.84
C GLU A 144 -12.09 -4.42 -13.93
N ASP A 145 -10.92 -4.15 -14.53
CA ASP A 145 -9.62 -4.17 -13.87
C ASP A 145 -9.05 -2.77 -13.68
N TYR A 146 -8.34 -2.58 -12.57
CA TYR A 146 -7.62 -1.36 -12.25
C TYR A 146 -6.18 -1.66 -11.85
N LEU A 147 -5.22 -1.05 -12.55
CA LEU A 147 -3.81 -1.10 -12.21
C LEU A 147 -3.48 0.04 -11.26
N ILE A 148 -3.00 -0.31 -10.05
CA ILE A 148 -2.77 0.61 -8.92
C ILE A 148 -1.27 0.77 -8.70
N PRO A 149 -0.74 2.02 -8.62
CA PRO A 149 0.69 2.28 -8.47
C PRO A 149 1.18 2.14 -7.04
N ALA A 150 2.48 1.89 -6.90
CA ALA A 150 3.24 2.16 -5.69
C ALA A 150 3.71 3.62 -5.68
N ALA A 151 3.24 4.40 -4.71
CA ALA A 151 3.61 5.81 -4.61
C ALA A 151 5.03 5.99 -4.06
N GLN A 152 5.82 6.88 -4.69
CA GLN A 152 7.17 7.20 -4.24
C GLN A 152 7.12 8.25 -3.13
N ALA A 153 7.99 8.12 -2.12
CA ALA A 153 8.02 9.04 -1.00
C ALA A 153 9.43 9.51 -0.65
N ARG A 154 9.51 10.64 0.03
CA ARG A 154 10.73 11.19 0.62
C ARG A 154 10.47 11.57 2.06
N VAL A 155 11.34 11.18 2.98
CA VAL A 155 11.31 11.67 4.35
C VAL A 155 11.97 13.04 4.38
N LYS A 156 11.23 14.02 4.85
CA LYS A 156 11.66 15.42 5.03
C LYS A 156 11.68 15.81 6.51
N GLY A 157 12.13 17.03 6.81
CA GLY A 157 12.08 17.59 8.16
C GLY A 157 13.31 17.34 9.02
N PHE A 158 14.44 16.92 8.44
CA PHE A 158 15.69 16.70 9.17
C PHE A 158 16.21 17.96 9.87
N LEU A 159 16.10 19.13 9.23
CA LEU A 159 16.56 20.39 9.78
C LEU A 159 15.66 20.94 10.89
N SER A 160 14.37 20.58 10.89
CA SER A 160 13.40 21.00 11.90
C SER A 160 13.29 20.04 13.07
N GLY A 161 13.90 18.85 12.98
CA GLY A 161 13.74 17.77 13.94
C GLY A 161 12.37 17.07 13.90
N GLN A 162 11.48 17.46 12.99
CA GLN A 162 10.16 16.85 12.81
C GLN A 162 10.12 16.13 11.47
N LEU A 163 10.41 14.83 11.50
CA LEU A 163 10.39 13.99 10.30
C LEU A 163 8.96 13.72 9.84
N TYR A 164 8.71 13.87 8.55
CA TYR A 164 7.43 13.53 7.92
C TYR A 164 7.64 12.97 6.51
N PRO A 165 6.75 12.06 6.05
CA PRO A 165 6.78 11.56 4.68
C PRO A 165 6.15 12.59 3.74
N GLU A 166 6.75 12.76 2.57
CA GLU A 166 6.21 13.57 1.47
C GLU A 166 6.16 12.69 0.23
N LEU A 167 4.99 12.50 -0.36
CA LEU A 167 4.87 11.79 -1.63
C LEU A 167 5.42 12.66 -2.75
N ILE A 168 6.05 12.04 -3.73
CA ILE A 168 6.76 12.73 -4.82
C ILE A 168 6.47 12.08 -6.18
N GLY A 169 6.63 12.88 -7.23
CA GLY A 169 6.48 12.41 -8.61
C GLY A 169 5.05 12.31 -9.09
N THR A 170 4.86 11.58 -10.17
CA THR A 170 3.57 11.34 -10.81
C THR A 170 3.25 9.85 -10.79
N SER A 171 2.03 9.51 -10.40
CA SER A 171 1.51 8.14 -10.41
C SER A 171 0.25 8.07 -11.26
N HIS A 172 -0.05 6.90 -11.80
CA HIS A 172 -1.24 6.68 -12.63
C HIS A 172 -2.03 5.48 -12.13
N ILE A 173 -3.35 5.61 -12.08
CA ILE A 173 -4.28 4.48 -11.97
C ILE A 173 -4.89 4.29 -13.35
N VAL A 174 -4.83 3.08 -13.88
CA VAL A 174 -5.33 2.77 -15.22
C VAL A 174 -6.47 1.76 -15.12
N SER A 175 -7.62 2.12 -15.70
CA SER A 175 -8.81 1.27 -15.78
C SER A 175 -8.88 0.53 -17.11
N SER A 176 -9.35 -0.72 -17.09
CA SER A 176 -9.67 -1.47 -18.32
C SER A 176 -10.87 -0.86 -19.07
N SER A 177 -11.75 -0.14 -18.38
CA SER A 177 -12.89 0.57 -18.97
C SER A 177 -12.54 1.89 -19.66
N GLY A 178 -11.24 2.23 -19.77
CA GLY A 178 -10.79 3.34 -20.61
C GLY A 178 -10.64 4.67 -19.87
N PHE A 179 -10.42 4.66 -18.56
CA PHE A 179 -10.13 5.86 -17.78
C PHE A 179 -8.73 5.82 -17.19
N ILE A 180 -8.13 6.98 -17.02
CA ILE A 180 -6.82 7.16 -16.38
C ILE A 180 -6.95 8.26 -15.34
N SER A 181 -6.46 7.97 -14.12
CA SER A 181 -6.22 8.97 -13.08
C SER A 181 -4.73 9.28 -13.03
N GLU A 182 -4.34 10.52 -13.33
CA GLU A 182 -2.97 11.02 -13.16
C GLU A 182 -2.88 11.79 -11.86
N ILE A 183 -1.96 11.40 -10.98
CA ILE A 183 -1.81 11.94 -9.63
C ILE A 183 -0.42 12.56 -9.53
N GLN A 184 -0.36 13.87 -9.34
CA GLN A 184 0.89 14.60 -9.10
C GLN A 184 1.02 14.87 -7.60
N PHE A 185 2.09 14.35 -7.01
CA PHE A 185 2.44 14.56 -5.61
C PHE A 185 3.51 15.64 -5.51
N SER A 186 3.37 16.53 -4.53
CA SER A 186 4.21 17.69 -4.27
C SER A 186 4.31 18.66 -5.46
N PRO A 187 4.16 19.95 -5.24
CA PRO A 187 4.31 20.92 -6.32
C PRO A 187 5.74 20.88 -6.87
N PRO A 188 5.94 20.89 -8.20
CA PRO A 188 7.26 21.03 -8.78
C PRO A 188 7.88 22.36 -8.33
N ALA A 189 9.18 22.35 -8.01
CA ALA A 189 9.92 23.50 -7.47
C ALA A 189 9.87 24.77 -8.37
N LYS A 190 9.52 24.61 -9.65
CA LYS A 190 9.29 25.70 -10.61
C LYS A 190 8.02 25.35 -11.40
N SER A 191 6.86 25.70 -10.88
CA SER A 191 5.59 25.55 -11.59
C SER A 191 5.37 26.69 -12.57
N GLY A 192 6.00 26.64 -13.74
CA GLY A 192 5.60 27.38 -14.93
C GLY A 192 4.49 26.70 -15.74
N GLY A 193 3.92 25.60 -15.22
CA GLY A 193 2.88 24.84 -15.89
C GLY A 193 1.49 25.44 -15.71
N TRP A 194 0.61 25.18 -16.67
CA TRP A 194 -0.79 25.64 -16.76
C TRP A 194 -1.69 25.24 -15.59
N LEU A 195 -1.22 24.46 -14.64
CA LEU A 195 -1.90 23.99 -13.45
C LEU A 195 -1.49 24.83 -12.23
N LYS A 196 -2.27 25.86 -11.90
CA LYS A 196 -2.12 26.53 -10.60
C LYS A 196 -2.43 25.55 -9.49
N TRP A 197 -1.47 25.35 -8.58
CA TRP A 197 -1.70 24.57 -7.36
C TRP A 197 -2.67 25.32 -6.45
N PRO A 198 -3.72 24.65 -5.96
CA PRO A 198 -4.63 25.29 -5.03
C PRO A 198 -3.91 25.70 -3.76
N ARG A 199 -4.14 26.92 -3.30
CA ARG A 199 -3.72 27.35 -1.96
C ARG A 199 -4.81 26.85 -1.00
N PHE A 200 -4.53 25.76 -0.28
CA PHE A 200 -5.41 25.28 0.76
C PHE A 200 -5.10 25.99 2.08
N GLY A 201 -6.11 26.68 2.62
CA GLY A 201 -6.06 27.34 3.93
C GLY A 201 -5.06 28.47 4.02
N GLY A 202 -5.34 29.51 4.75
CA GLY A 202 -4.42 30.60 5.08
C GLY A 202 -3.30 30.20 6.05
N GLY A 203 -3.04 28.88 6.21
CA GLY A 203 -2.07 28.30 7.13
C GLY A 203 -0.71 28.02 6.49
N LYS A 204 0.33 27.99 7.32
CA LYS A 204 1.74 27.76 6.93
C LYS A 204 2.06 26.33 6.50
N ASP A 205 1.15 25.37 6.65
CA ASP A 205 1.42 23.95 6.38
C ASP A 205 1.05 23.57 4.93
N GLN A 206 2.04 23.56 4.06
CA GLN A 206 1.94 23.11 2.66
C GLN A 206 2.47 21.71 2.46
N ARG A 207 2.47 20.86 3.50
CA ARG A 207 2.89 19.46 3.42
C ARG A 207 1.82 18.59 2.78
N ASN A 208 2.28 17.50 2.20
CA ASN A 208 1.41 16.41 1.74
C ASN A 208 0.39 16.83 0.66
N LEU A 209 0.75 17.85 -0.14
CA LEU A 209 -0.10 18.33 -1.22
C LEU A 209 -0.10 17.36 -2.40
N PHE A 210 -1.26 17.23 -3.03
CA PHE A 210 -1.40 16.54 -4.30
C PHE A 210 -2.44 17.21 -5.19
N LYS A 211 -2.38 16.89 -6.47
CA LYS A 211 -3.41 17.16 -7.44
C LYS A 211 -3.57 15.96 -8.35
N ALA A 212 -4.81 15.53 -8.56
CA ALA A 212 -5.13 14.45 -9.48
C ALA A 212 -6.14 14.91 -10.51
N VAL A 213 -6.09 14.32 -11.70
CA VAL A 213 -7.06 14.48 -12.76
C VAL A 213 -7.52 13.12 -13.24
N LEU A 214 -8.83 12.96 -13.47
CA LEU A 214 -9.42 11.81 -14.13
C LEU A 214 -9.81 12.20 -15.54
N TYR A 215 -9.39 11.45 -16.55
CA TYR A 215 -9.67 11.69 -17.95
C TYR A 215 -9.87 10.38 -18.74
N ARG A 216 -10.42 10.48 -19.94
CA ARG A 216 -10.59 9.32 -20.83
C ARG A 216 -9.28 8.99 -21.55
N ARG A 217 -8.92 7.71 -21.60
CA ARG A 217 -7.70 7.23 -22.26
C ARG A 217 -7.66 7.55 -23.77
N ASP A 218 -8.84 7.55 -24.42
CA ASP A 218 -9.01 7.83 -25.84
C ASP A 218 -9.04 9.32 -26.18
N ASP A 219 -9.01 10.21 -25.20
CA ASP A 219 -8.91 11.66 -25.41
C ASP A 219 -7.43 12.11 -25.50
N PRO A 220 -6.93 12.48 -26.69
CA PRO A 220 -5.56 12.93 -26.86
C PRO A 220 -5.25 14.25 -26.15
N LYS A 221 -6.29 15.05 -25.83
CA LYS A 221 -6.17 16.31 -25.08
C LYS A 221 -6.13 16.09 -23.58
N ARG A 222 -6.43 14.88 -23.10
CA ARG A 222 -6.54 14.53 -21.69
C ARG A 222 -7.44 15.52 -20.93
N THR A 223 -8.59 15.84 -21.51
CA THR A 223 -9.54 16.80 -20.93
C THR A 223 -10.01 16.26 -19.58
N PRO A 224 -9.77 16.97 -18.48
CA PRO A 224 -10.18 16.51 -17.17
C PRO A 224 -11.69 16.42 -17.03
N LEU A 225 -12.19 15.27 -16.59
CA LEU A 225 -13.57 15.07 -16.16
C LEU A 225 -13.73 15.51 -14.71
N TYR A 226 -12.73 15.15 -13.88
CA TYR A 226 -12.66 15.55 -12.48
C TYR A 226 -11.25 16.05 -12.13
N VAL A 227 -11.21 17.03 -11.23
CA VAL A 227 -9.98 17.47 -10.55
C VAL A 227 -10.13 17.22 -9.06
N ILE A 228 -9.17 16.51 -8.50
CA ILE A 228 -9.08 16.22 -7.07
C ILE A 228 -7.83 16.91 -6.56
N ALA A 229 -7.94 17.70 -5.49
CA ALA A 229 -6.78 18.41 -4.98
C ALA A 229 -6.90 18.68 -3.48
N GLY A 230 -5.77 18.66 -2.79
CA GLY A 230 -5.70 18.90 -1.35
C GLY A 230 -4.47 18.30 -0.71
N GLN A 231 -4.66 17.81 0.51
CA GLN A 231 -3.64 17.11 1.29
C GLN A 231 -4.04 15.63 1.42
N TRP A 232 -3.19 14.73 0.93
CA TRP A 232 -3.44 13.29 1.03
C TRP A 232 -3.42 12.76 2.49
N SER A 233 -2.87 13.52 3.43
CA SER A 233 -2.88 13.20 4.87
C SER A 233 -3.98 13.92 5.66
N GLY A 234 -4.71 14.83 5.03
CA GLY A 234 -5.69 15.73 5.68
C GLY A 234 -7.02 15.78 4.95
N ALA A 235 -7.28 16.86 4.23
CA ALA A 235 -8.50 17.08 3.48
C ALA A 235 -8.22 17.35 2.00
N PHE A 236 -9.17 16.96 1.13
CA PHE A 236 -9.14 17.27 -0.29
C PHE A 236 -10.55 17.46 -0.86
N THR A 237 -10.64 18.12 -2.00
CA THR A 237 -11.90 18.36 -2.71
C THR A 237 -11.93 17.61 -4.03
N ILE A 238 -13.12 17.19 -4.44
CA ILE A 238 -13.42 16.60 -5.74
C ILE A 238 -14.27 17.61 -6.51
N THR A 239 -13.78 18.06 -7.64
CA THR A 239 -14.47 19.02 -8.52
C THR A 239 -14.83 18.37 -9.84
N HIS A 240 -16.09 18.43 -10.24
CA HIS A 240 -16.55 18.01 -11.57
C HIS A 240 -16.28 19.13 -12.57
N CYS A 241 -15.47 18.86 -13.60
CA CYS A 241 -14.92 19.93 -14.46
C CYS A 241 -15.97 20.59 -15.35
N GLU A 242 -16.90 19.84 -15.91
CA GLU A 242 -17.95 20.38 -16.80
C GLU A 242 -18.84 21.39 -16.09
N SER A 243 -19.26 21.08 -14.85
CA SER A 243 -20.10 21.99 -14.06
C SER A 243 -19.31 23.02 -13.25
N GLY A 244 -18.00 22.84 -13.10
CA GLY A 244 -17.14 23.65 -12.24
C GLY A 244 -17.45 23.52 -10.73
N ARG A 245 -18.32 22.59 -10.32
CA ARG A 245 -18.77 22.44 -8.94
C ARG A 245 -17.90 21.49 -8.15
N VAL A 246 -17.60 21.87 -6.92
CA VAL A 246 -17.11 20.92 -5.91
C VAL A 246 -18.28 19.97 -5.57
N ILE A 247 -18.10 18.69 -5.88
CA ILE A 247 -19.13 17.66 -5.64
C ILE A 247 -18.92 16.96 -4.29
N GLU A 248 -17.71 16.99 -3.77
CA GLU A 248 -17.39 16.40 -2.48
C GLU A 248 -16.16 17.08 -1.83
N THR A 249 -16.21 17.25 -0.51
CA THR A 249 -15.04 17.55 0.33
C THR A 249 -14.82 16.36 1.24
N VAL A 250 -13.62 15.77 1.15
CA VAL A 250 -13.23 14.60 1.94
C VAL A 250 -12.31 15.04 3.07
N GLU A 251 -12.67 14.69 4.30
CA GLU A 251 -11.85 14.93 5.50
C GLU A 251 -11.47 13.58 6.12
N LEU A 252 -10.18 13.25 6.14
CA LEU A 252 -9.71 11.93 6.60
C LEU A 252 -9.95 11.68 8.09
N SER A 253 -10.06 12.75 8.89
CA SER A 253 -10.24 12.65 10.33
C SER A 253 -11.68 12.55 10.79
N ALA A 254 -12.63 13.08 10.00
CA ALA A 254 -14.02 13.22 10.42
C ALA A 254 -15.04 12.51 9.50
N GLY A 255 -14.76 12.43 8.20
CA GLY A 255 -15.74 12.00 7.21
C GLY A 255 -15.76 10.51 6.87
N THR A 256 -14.65 9.81 7.06
CA THR A 256 -14.48 8.38 6.70
C THR A 256 -13.54 7.69 7.67
N PRO A 257 -13.99 7.40 8.91
CA PRO A 257 -13.13 6.76 9.90
C PRO A 257 -12.68 5.38 9.41
N ALA A 258 -11.42 5.06 9.72
CA ALA A 258 -10.91 3.71 9.54
C ALA A 258 -11.48 2.80 10.64
N VAL A 259 -11.89 1.60 10.28
CA VAL A 259 -12.28 0.58 11.26
C VAL A 259 -11.05 -0.22 11.71
N PRO A 260 -11.03 -0.75 12.94
CA PRO A 260 -9.92 -1.57 13.42
C PRO A 260 -9.89 -2.92 12.70
N ALA A 261 -8.69 -3.50 12.61
CA ALA A 261 -8.52 -4.86 12.13
C ALA A 261 -9.09 -5.86 13.14
N GLU A 262 -10.00 -6.69 12.71
CA GLU A 262 -10.52 -7.85 13.41
C GLU A 262 -9.60 -9.04 13.13
N THR A 263 -9.02 -9.59 14.18
CA THR A 263 -8.08 -10.72 14.10
C THR A 263 -8.42 -11.73 15.18
N LEU A 264 -7.93 -12.95 15.06
CA LEU A 264 -8.01 -13.90 16.15
C LEU A 264 -7.34 -13.37 17.42
N PRO A 265 -7.71 -13.88 18.61
CA PRO A 265 -6.91 -13.74 19.81
C PRO A 265 -5.47 -14.21 19.55
N VAL A 266 -4.48 -13.52 20.13
CA VAL A 266 -3.06 -13.79 19.82
C VAL A 266 -2.67 -15.24 20.13
N GLU A 267 -3.29 -15.85 21.11
CA GLU A 267 -3.07 -17.24 21.53
C GLU A 267 -3.57 -18.27 20.51
N GLU A 268 -4.55 -17.88 19.67
CA GLU A 268 -5.16 -18.72 18.63
C GLU A 268 -4.53 -18.49 17.25
N MET A 269 -3.69 -17.45 17.12
CA MET A 269 -2.98 -17.16 15.88
C MET A 269 -1.94 -18.24 15.58
N ASP A 270 -1.61 -18.42 14.29
CA ASP A 270 -0.47 -19.23 13.89
C ASP A 270 0.85 -18.57 14.31
N PRO A 271 1.90 -19.31 14.64
CA PRO A 271 3.22 -18.74 14.95
C PRO A 271 3.79 -17.81 13.89
N LEU A 272 3.41 -17.97 12.63
CA LEU A 272 3.81 -17.10 11.51
C LEU A 272 3.04 -15.77 11.47
N GLU A 273 1.89 -15.67 12.17
CA GLU A 273 1.12 -14.43 12.19
C GLU A 273 1.84 -13.37 13.02
N THR A 274 2.00 -12.19 12.41
CA THR A 274 2.84 -11.09 12.90
C THR A 274 2.60 -10.72 14.36
N ARG A 275 1.33 -10.63 14.81
CA ARG A 275 1.02 -10.20 16.18
C ARG A 275 1.43 -11.23 17.22
N ARG A 276 1.37 -12.54 16.89
CA ARG A 276 1.89 -13.61 17.74
C ARG A 276 3.41 -13.65 17.72
N ALA A 277 4.02 -13.64 16.53
CA ALA A 277 5.48 -13.73 16.37
C ALA A 277 6.21 -12.58 17.06
N TRP A 278 5.71 -11.35 16.96
CA TRP A 278 6.33 -10.16 17.52
C TRP A 278 5.88 -9.84 18.95
N LYS A 279 4.96 -10.61 19.55
CA LYS A 279 4.43 -10.35 20.91
C LYS A 279 5.54 -10.11 21.94
N PRO A 280 6.57 -10.97 22.07
CA PRO A 280 7.62 -10.77 23.07
C PRO A 280 8.42 -9.49 22.85
N VAL A 281 8.72 -9.15 21.60
CA VAL A 281 9.44 -7.91 21.24
C VAL A 281 8.60 -6.68 21.59
N ILE A 282 7.30 -6.69 21.25
CA ILE A 282 6.38 -5.57 21.52
C ILE A 282 6.20 -5.37 23.02
N GLU A 283 6.10 -6.44 23.80
CA GLU A 283 6.01 -6.37 25.26
C GLU A 283 7.27 -5.77 25.89
N ALA A 284 8.46 -6.17 25.43
CA ALA A 284 9.72 -5.59 25.87
C ALA A 284 9.82 -4.09 25.55
N ILE A 285 9.41 -3.68 24.35
CA ILE A 285 9.36 -2.26 23.96
C ILE A 285 8.39 -1.48 24.88
N ARG A 286 7.21 -2.02 25.16
CA ARG A 286 6.23 -1.37 26.05
C ARG A 286 6.73 -1.19 27.47
N LYS A 287 7.55 -2.11 27.95
CA LYS A 287 8.22 -2.02 29.26
C LYS A 287 9.41 -1.04 29.27
N GLY A 288 9.84 -0.56 28.11
CA GLY A 288 11.04 0.27 27.95
C GLY A 288 12.35 -0.52 28.14
N ASP A 289 12.29 -1.85 28.13
CA ASP A 289 13.47 -2.71 28.27
C ASP A 289 14.14 -2.95 26.91
N MET A 290 15.14 -2.10 26.62
CA MET A 290 15.87 -2.18 25.36
C MET A 290 16.76 -3.42 25.26
N ALA A 291 17.26 -3.93 26.41
CA ALA A 291 18.07 -5.14 26.44
C ALA A 291 17.23 -6.37 26.13
N ASP A 292 16.04 -6.46 26.72
CA ASP A 292 15.09 -7.53 26.41
C ASP A 292 14.55 -7.41 24.99
N THR A 293 14.24 -6.20 24.51
CA THR A 293 13.85 -5.96 23.13
C THR A 293 14.86 -6.52 22.14
N SER A 294 16.15 -6.25 22.36
CA SER A 294 17.22 -6.76 21.50
C SER A 294 17.33 -8.29 21.57
N ARG A 295 17.22 -8.86 22.79
CA ARG A 295 17.27 -10.31 23.00
C ARG A 295 16.10 -11.03 22.31
N GLN A 296 14.86 -10.56 22.48
CA GLN A 296 13.68 -11.16 21.84
C GLN A 296 13.73 -11.06 20.32
N LYS A 297 14.23 -9.94 19.80
CA LYS A 297 14.44 -9.77 18.35
C LYS A 297 15.50 -10.74 17.84
N ALA A 298 16.64 -10.90 18.56
CA ALA A 298 17.69 -11.82 18.19
C ALA A 298 17.18 -13.27 18.13
N ARG A 299 16.34 -13.70 19.10
CA ARG A 299 15.72 -15.04 19.08
C ARG A 299 14.94 -15.30 17.78
N LEU A 300 14.15 -14.32 17.32
CA LEU A 300 13.40 -14.44 16.08
C LEU A 300 14.33 -14.55 14.86
N GLU A 301 15.38 -13.72 14.83
CA GLU A 301 16.39 -13.74 13.76
C GLU A 301 17.19 -15.05 13.73
N ASP A 302 17.54 -15.58 14.90
CA ASP A 302 18.27 -16.85 15.02
C ASP A 302 17.42 -18.04 14.56
N ALA A 303 16.13 -18.07 14.93
CA ALA A 303 15.19 -19.07 14.43
C ALA A 303 15.08 -19.05 12.89
N GLN A 304 15.08 -17.86 12.28
CA GLN A 304 15.08 -17.73 10.82
C GLN A 304 16.40 -18.22 10.19
N ARG A 305 17.53 -17.98 10.83
CA ARG A 305 18.84 -18.50 10.36
C ARG A 305 18.90 -20.03 10.45
N GLU A 306 18.43 -20.59 11.56
CA GLU A 306 18.37 -22.03 11.76
C GLU A 306 17.48 -22.71 10.70
N LYS A 307 16.29 -22.15 10.46
CA LYS A 307 15.38 -22.62 9.40
C LYS A 307 16.09 -22.64 8.04
N ARG A 308 16.80 -21.57 7.67
CA ARG A 308 17.55 -21.52 6.41
C ARG A 308 18.62 -22.61 6.34
N THR A 309 19.36 -22.82 7.43
CA THR A 309 20.39 -23.86 7.50
C THR A 309 19.79 -25.26 7.32
N VAL A 310 18.61 -25.51 7.90
CA VAL A 310 17.87 -26.77 7.70
C VAL A 310 17.44 -26.94 6.25
N GLU A 311 16.86 -25.90 5.64
CA GLU A 311 16.44 -25.89 4.23
C GLU A 311 17.62 -26.17 3.30
N GLU A 312 18.78 -25.51 3.49
CA GLU A 312 19.99 -25.73 2.72
C GLU A 312 20.52 -27.17 2.86
N ARG A 313 20.50 -27.72 4.07
CA ARG A 313 20.96 -29.09 4.36
C ARG A 313 20.03 -30.15 3.77
N THR A 314 18.74 -29.91 3.78
CA THR A 314 17.74 -30.87 3.30
C THR A 314 17.42 -30.72 1.81
N GLY A 315 17.87 -29.64 1.16
CA GLY A 315 17.50 -29.28 -0.21
C GLY A 315 16.06 -28.83 -0.33
N ALA A 316 15.34 -28.61 0.78
CA ALA A 316 13.99 -28.08 0.76
C ALA A 316 13.98 -26.65 0.26
N LYS A 317 13.11 -26.35 -0.68
CA LYS A 317 12.89 -24.97 -1.13
C LYS A 317 11.74 -24.36 -0.33
N TRP A 318 11.99 -23.17 0.22
CA TRP A 318 10.92 -22.40 0.81
C TRP A 318 9.97 -21.91 -0.29
N GLU A 319 8.67 -22.04 -0.06
CA GLU A 319 7.62 -21.54 -0.94
C GLU A 319 6.61 -20.73 -0.12
N PRO A 320 6.06 -19.63 -0.67
CA PRO A 320 4.98 -18.89 -0.02
C PRO A 320 3.74 -19.77 0.18
N LEU A 321 2.94 -19.42 1.20
CA LEU A 321 1.69 -20.13 1.49
C LEU A 321 0.57 -19.75 0.52
N PHE A 322 0.42 -18.45 0.26
CA PHE A 322 -0.74 -17.90 -0.46
C PHE A 322 -0.38 -17.24 -1.78
N PHE A 323 0.90 -17.06 -2.06
CA PHE A 323 1.36 -16.40 -3.27
C PHE A 323 2.33 -17.28 -4.04
N GLN A 324 2.46 -16.98 -5.34
CA GLN A 324 3.41 -17.67 -6.20
C GLN A 324 4.01 -16.69 -7.21
N LYS A 325 5.19 -17.02 -7.74
CA LYS A 325 5.76 -16.27 -8.85
C LYS A 325 5.02 -16.63 -10.14
N LEU A 326 4.63 -15.60 -10.89
CA LEU A 326 4.06 -15.79 -12.21
C LEU A 326 5.15 -16.25 -13.17
N GLU A 327 4.90 -17.34 -13.87
CA GLU A 327 5.72 -17.79 -14.97
C GLU A 327 5.22 -17.19 -16.30
N GLY A 328 6.14 -16.59 -17.07
CA GLY A 328 5.83 -16.02 -18.38
C GLY A 328 5.40 -14.55 -18.35
N LYS A 329 4.56 -14.18 -19.30
CA LYS A 329 4.11 -12.79 -19.48
C LYS A 329 2.97 -12.44 -18.51
N TYR A 330 2.98 -11.21 -18.05
CA TYR A 330 1.88 -10.65 -17.26
C TYR A 330 0.96 -9.79 -18.16
N GLU A 331 0.13 -10.46 -18.97
CA GLU A 331 -0.66 -9.83 -20.02
C GLU A 331 -1.57 -8.71 -19.51
N LEU A 332 -2.20 -8.89 -18.33
CA LEU A 332 -3.07 -7.88 -17.73
C LEU A 332 -2.28 -6.60 -17.41
N PHE A 333 -1.09 -6.74 -16.80
CA PHE A 333 -0.21 -5.61 -16.53
C PHE A 333 0.23 -4.93 -17.83
N GLU A 334 0.69 -5.70 -18.82
CA GLU A 334 1.16 -5.16 -20.10
C GLU A 334 0.04 -4.37 -20.80
N ARG A 335 -1.19 -4.90 -20.80
CA ARG A 335 -2.36 -4.24 -21.40
C ARG A 335 -2.68 -2.90 -20.73
N LEU A 336 -2.66 -2.84 -19.40
CA LEU A 336 -2.99 -1.63 -18.64
C LEU A 336 -1.80 -0.67 -18.57
N GLY A 337 -0.61 -1.17 -18.26
CA GLY A 337 0.61 -0.38 -18.09
C GLY A 337 1.05 0.35 -19.37
N SER A 338 0.79 -0.24 -20.54
CA SER A 338 1.11 0.37 -21.84
C SER A 338 0.40 1.72 -22.04
N ALA A 339 -0.77 1.94 -21.43
CA ALA A 339 -1.52 3.19 -21.54
C ALA A 339 -0.79 4.41 -20.94
N THR A 340 0.16 4.18 -20.06
CA THR A 340 0.95 5.23 -19.41
C THR A 340 2.46 5.02 -19.58
N SER A 341 2.86 4.09 -20.45
CA SER A 341 4.25 3.66 -20.63
C SER A 341 4.90 3.18 -19.30
N TRP A 342 4.10 2.59 -18.42
CA TRP A 342 4.59 2.08 -17.14
C TRP A 342 5.28 0.73 -17.34
N PRO A 343 6.60 0.64 -17.08
CA PRO A 343 7.34 -0.61 -17.28
C PRO A 343 7.07 -1.59 -16.13
N LEU A 344 7.06 -2.87 -16.44
CA LEU A 344 7.08 -3.93 -15.44
C LEU A 344 8.54 -4.17 -15.01
N GLU A 345 8.90 -3.67 -13.83
CA GLU A 345 10.26 -3.77 -13.26
C GLU A 345 10.41 -5.04 -12.41
N GLN A 346 10.11 -6.20 -12.99
CA GLN A 346 10.06 -7.48 -12.28
C GLN A 346 11.43 -7.91 -11.69
N GLU A 347 12.54 -7.47 -12.27
CA GLU A 347 13.89 -7.71 -11.73
C GLU A 347 14.12 -6.99 -10.41
N LEU A 348 13.45 -5.86 -10.18
CA LEU A 348 13.53 -5.12 -8.91
C LEU A 348 12.70 -5.76 -7.79
N THR A 349 11.78 -6.65 -8.12
CA THR A 349 10.89 -7.35 -7.19
C THR A 349 11.09 -8.87 -7.19
N ASP A 350 12.22 -9.33 -7.72
CA ASP A 350 12.52 -10.77 -7.83
C ASP A 350 11.37 -11.55 -8.49
N GLY A 351 10.78 -10.98 -9.55
CA GLY A 351 9.65 -11.55 -10.29
C GLY A 351 8.32 -10.85 -10.01
N VAL A 352 7.27 -11.39 -10.60
CA VAL A 352 5.88 -10.96 -10.42
C VAL A 352 5.19 -11.94 -9.47
N TRP A 353 4.58 -11.41 -8.40
CA TRP A 353 3.92 -12.22 -7.39
C TRP A 353 2.41 -12.13 -7.55
N VAL A 354 1.75 -13.28 -7.64
CA VAL A 354 0.29 -13.38 -7.78
C VAL A 354 -0.28 -14.25 -6.67
N VAL A 355 -1.51 -13.97 -6.27
CA VAL A 355 -2.22 -14.77 -5.27
C VAL A 355 -2.63 -16.13 -5.85
N ASP A 356 -2.58 -17.16 -5.02
CA ASP A 356 -3.25 -18.44 -5.23
C ASP A 356 -4.56 -18.43 -4.42
N GLU A 357 -5.64 -17.97 -5.07
CA GLU A 357 -6.94 -17.83 -4.42
C GLU A 357 -7.48 -19.14 -3.86
N GLN A 358 -7.18 -20.27 -4.50
CA GLN A 358 -7.61 -21.57 -4.00
C GLN A 358 -6.96 -21.93 -2.66
N LYS A 359 -5.69 -21.53 -2.46
CA LYS A 359 -5.01 -21.72 -1.19
C LYS A 359 -5.60 -20.79 -0.13
N VAL A 360 -5.95 -19.54 -0.50
CA VAL A 360 -6.60 -18.62 0.43
C VAL A 360 -7.97 -19.14 0.86
N GLN A 361 -8.81 -19.58 -0.06
CA GLN A 361 -10.14 -20.14 0.25
C GLN A 361 -10.09 -21.41 1.11
N LYS A 362 -9.03 -22.21 0.95
CA LYS A 362 -8.82 -23.46 1.72
C LYS A 362 -7.97 -23.25 2.97
N MET A 363 -7.73 -22.00 3.35
CA MET A 363 -6.85 -21.64 4.45
C MET A 363 -7.26 -22.33 5.77
N LYS A 364 -6.34 -23.07 6.35
CA LYS A 364 -6.49 -23.69 7.68
C LYS A 364 -5.23 -23.42 8.52
N ARG A 365 -5.39 -22.92 9.71
CA ARG A 365 -4.36 -22.93 10.74
C ARG A 365 -4.21 -24.37 11.28
N SER A 366 -3.08 -24.95 11.64
CA SER A 366 -1.74 -24.41 11.60
C SER A 366 -1.14 -24.53 10.18
N PHE A 367 -0.52 -23.47 9.70
CA PHE A 367 -0.04 -23.44 8.30
C PHE A 367 1.22 -24.25 8.07
N ARG A 368 2.14 -24.23 9.04
CA ARG A 368 3.42 -24.94 9.00
C ARG A 368 3.71 -25.51 10.38
N PRO A 369 3.16 -26.69 10.72
CA PRO A 369 3.27 -27.28 12.06
C PRO A 369 4.71 -27.55 12.51
N ASP A 370 5.63 -27.73 11.54
CA ASP A 370 7.05 -27.98 11.80
C ASP A 370 7.91 -26.69 11.77
N SER A 371 7.28 -25.50 11.69
CA SER A 371 8.05 -24.26 11.69
C SER A 371 8.61 -23.99 13.07
N ILE A 372 9.94 -23.97 13.18
CA ILE A 372 10.72 -23.63 14.37
C ILE A 372 10.57 -22.13 14.68
N LEU A 373 9.37 -21.63 14.77
CA LEU A 373 9.06 -20.32 15.28
C LEU A 373 8.42 -20.48 16.66
N VAL A 374 9.29 -20.54 17.67
CA VAL A 374 8.98 -20.20 19.06
C VAL A 374 8.13 -21.21 19.83
N GLU A 375 8.79 -22.07 20.58
CA GLU A 375 8.35 -22.33 21.97
C GLU A 375 8.71 -21.17 22.91
#